data_d10f6ea1c968f7de82650d494b976562
#
_entry.id   d10f6ea1c968f7de82650d494b976562
#
_cell.length_a   1.000
_cell.length_b   1.000
_cell.length_c   1.000
_cell.angle_alpha   90.00
_cell.angle_beta   90.00
_cell.angle_gamma   90.00
#
_symmetry.space_group_name_H-M   'P 1'
#
loop_
_entity.id
_entity.type
_entity.pdbx_description
1 polymer ?
#
loop_
_entity_poly.entity_id
_entity_poly.type
_entity_poly.pdbx_seq_one_letter_code
_entity_poly.pdbx_strand_id
1 'polypeptide(L)'
;MQKRSSPSWGPGWRRHLTERTETAMGKYVIARPVVSELVVEKSRFLCTLARVETEGEAQEFVRAMKKKYWDATHNCSAYIVGPDNRVERSNDDGEPSGTAGSPMLEVLRRKDLYNTAAVVTRYFGGIKLGAGGLTRTYGKCVAQAVEEGGLAEMVPMGDYSFVWSLDEVGRVLNLLYQQDLFAVGDVEYANRAKIHLVMPQSRKEKADHPYPVDESGFRGVHQR
;
A
#
# COMPACT_ATOMS: atom_id res chain seq x y z
N MET A 1 51.04 17.68 5.54
CA MET A 1 49.60 17.90 5.75
C MET A 1 49.02 18.58 4.52
N GLN A 2 48.58 17.84 3.55
CA GLN A 2 47.93 18.41 2.35
C GLN A 2 46.46 17.95 2.37
N LYS A 3 45.55 18.94 2.47
CA LYS A 3 44.09 18.74 2.35
C LYS A 3 43.81 18.37 0.88
N ARG A 4 43.32 17.15 0.66
CA ARG A 4 42.79 16.75 -0.65
C ARG A 4 41.39 17.34 -0.80
N SER A 5 41.17 18.10 -1.89
CA SER A 5 39.92 18.68 -2.30
C SER A 5 38.97 17.65 -2.85
N SER A 6 37.72 17.67 -2.39
CA SER A 6 36.60 16.85 -2.91
C SER A 6 36.31 17.17 -4.39
N PRO A 7 36.02 16.19 -5.23
CA PRO A 7 35.60 16.44 -6.60
C PRO A 7 34.22 17.11 -6.65
N SER A 8 34.13 18.24 -7.32
CA SER A 8 32.87 18.94 -7.60
C SER A 8 32.12 18.22 -8.73
N TRP A 9 30.92 17.75 -8.44
CA TRP A 9 30.00 17.17 -9.44
C TRP A 9 29.34 18.31 -10.22
N GLY A 10 29.40 18.29 -11.54
CA GLY A 10 28.81 19.30 -12.42
C GLY A 10 27.28 19.30 -12.41
N PRO A 11 26.63 20.43 -12.78
CA PRO A 11 25.21 20.74 -12.51
C PRO A 11 24.19 20.13 -13.48
N GLY A 12 24.47 19.01 -14.15
CA GLY A 12 23.63 18.50 -15.25
C GLY A 12 22.42 17.66 -14.86
N TRP A 13 22.35 17.10 -13.66
CA TRP A 13 21.32 16.13 -13.25
C TRP A 13 20.19 16.71 -12.37
N ARG A 14 20.25 17.98 -11.99
CA ARG A 14 19.26 18.63 -11.11
C ARG A 14 17.95 19.08 -11.77
N ARG A 15 17.67 18.74 -13.03
CA ARG A 15 16.62 19.45 -13.77
C ARG A 15 15.30 18.74 -13.98
N HIS A 16 14.97 17.65 -13.29
CA HIS A 16 13.61 17.08 -13.36
C HIS A 16 13.14 16.46 -12.03
N LEU A 17 13.41 17.12 -10.92
CA LEU A 17 12.63 16.89 -9.70
C LEU A 17 11.52 17.93 -9.69
N THR A 18 10.38 17.64 -10.29
CA THR A 18 9.13 18.28 -9.92
C THR A 18 8.83 17.83 -8.50
N GLU A 19 8.96 18.75 -7.55
CA GLU A 19 8.39 18.60 -6.21
C GLU A 19 6.88 18.34 -6.37
N ARG A 20 6.47 17.09 -6.29
CA ARG A 20 5.10 16.77 -5.96
C ARG A 20 4.96 17.04 -4.48
N THR A 21 4.27 18.13 -4.16
CA THR A 21 3.72 18.38 -2.84
C THR A 21 3.03 17.12 -2.35
N GLU A 22 3.55 16.55 -1.27
CA GLU A 22 2.92 15.48 -0.51
C GLU A 22 1.58 15.98 0.04
N THR A 23 0.53 15.83 -0.74
CA THR A 23 -0.80 15.74 -0.17
C THR A 23 -0.97 14.29 0.22
N ALA A 24 -0.63 13.98 1.45
CA ALA A 24 -0.74 12.65 2.04
C ALA A 24 -2.18 12.15 1.95
N MET A 25 -2.45 11.26 1.03
CA MET A 25 -3.79 10.69 0.83
C MET A 25 -3.68 9.17 0.83
N GLY A 26 -3.93 8.58 2.01
CA GLY A 26 -3.92 7.16 2.23
C GLY A 26 -2.51 6.60 2.41
N LYS A 27 -2.15 6.28 3.64
CA LYS A 27 -0.81 5.80 3.99
C LYS A 27 -0.75 4.27 4.04
N TYR A 28 -1.86 3.64 4.39
CA TYR A 28 -1.90 2.21 4.69
C TYR A 28 -2.87 1.46 3.79
N VAL A 29 -2.57 0.19 3.56
CA VAL A 29 -3.49 -0.80 3.01
C VAL A 29 -3.73 -1.89 4.05
N ILE A 30 -4.80 -2.69 3.89
CA ILE A 30 -4.96 -3.87 4.75
C ILE A 30 -3.84 -4.87 4.44
N ALA A 31 -3.13 -5.33 5.48
CA ALA A 31 -1.95 -6.18 5.31
C ALA A 31 -2.31 -7.59 4.83
N ARG A 32 -3.48 -8.10 5.24
CA ARG A 32 -3.99 -9.43 4.83
C ARG A 32 -5.51 -9.43 4.76
N PRO A 33 -6.11 -10.22 3.86
CA PRO A 33 -7.55 -10.46 3.88
C PRO A 33 -7.98 -11.03 5.24
N VAL A 34 -9.13 -10.59 5.73
CA VAL A 34 -9.66 -10.99 7.04
C VAL A 34 -11.17 -11.13 7.00
N VAL A 35 -11.68 -12.04 7.79
CA VAL A 35 -13.10 -12.15 8.14
C VAL A 35 -13.21 -12.10 9.65
N SER A 36 -13.81 -11.04 10.16
CA SER A 36 -14.02 -10.81 11.60
C SER A 36 -15.50 -10.89 11.94
N GLU A 37 -15.83 -11.45 13.08
CA GLU A 37 -17.22 -11.62 13.50
C GLU A 37 -17.51 -10.82 14.79
N LEU A 38 -18.68 -10.17 14.80
CA LEU A 38 -19.21 -9.49 15.97
C LEU A 38 -20.69 -9.83 16.16
N VAL A 39 -21.09 -10.20 17.38
CA VAL A 39 -22.49 -10.44 17.73
C VAL A 39 -22.99 -9.32 18.64
N VAL A 40 -24.10 -8.67 18.24
CA VAL A 40 -24.73 -7.58 19.00
C VAL A 40 -26.25 -7.79 18.96
N GLU A 41 -26.90 -7.82 20.14
CA GLU A 41 -28.35 -8.01 20.26
C GLU A 41 -28.86 -9.18 19.39
N LYS A 42 -28.21 -10.32 19.48
CA LYS A 42 -28.47 -11.54 18.68
C LYS A 42 -28.28 -11.38 17.17
N SER A 43 -28.03 -10.19 16.65
CA SER A 43 -27.61 -10.00 15.25
C SER A 43 -26.14 -10.38 15.10
N ARG A 44 -25.85 -11.12 14.04
CA ARG A 44 -24.50 -11.54 13.69
C ARG A 44 -23.99 -10.67 12.54
N PHE A 45 -22.81 -10.10 12.72
CA PHE A 45 -22.15 -9.24 11.75
C PHE A 45 -20.81 -9.87 11.37
N LEU A 46 -20.58 -10.08 10.07
CA LEU A 46 -19.33 -10.60 9.52
C LEU A 46 -18.68 -9.50 8.67
N CYS A 47 -17.58 -8.96 9.13
CA CYS A 47 -16.80 -8.00 8.33
C CYS A 47 -15.72 -8.73 7.53
N THR A 48 -15.80 -8.65 6.22
CA THR A 48 -14.76 -9.14 5.30
C THR A 48 -14.01 -7.95 4.73
N LEU A 49 -12.69 -7.90 4.91
CA LEU A 49 -11.80 -6.91 4.30
C LEU A 49 -10.90 -7.56 3.26
N ALA A 50 -10.67 -6.85 2.18
CA ALA A 50 -9.71 -7.24 1.14
C ALA A 50 -8.99 -6.03 0.58
N ARG A 51 -7.74 -6.23 0.14
CA ARG A 51 -7.01 -5.28 -0.68
C ARG A 51 -7.57 -5.32 -2.10
N VAL A 52 -7.74 -4.16 -2.70
CA VAL A 52 -8.22 -3.95 -4.06
C VAL A 52 -7.43 -2.82 -4.70
N GLU A 53 -7.04 -2.96 -5.95
CA GLU A 53 -6.20 -1.95 -6.62
C GLU A 53 -7.03 -1.02 -7.52
N THR A 54 -8.21 -1.46 -7.93
CA THR A 54 -9.09 -0.72 -8.84
C THR A 54 -10.53 -0.67 -8.32
N GLU A 55 -11.31 0.31 -8.79
CA GLU A 55 -12.75 0.35 -8.49
C GLU A 55 -13.48 -0.88 -9.04
N GLY A 56 -13.04 -1.40 -10.19
CA GLY A 56 -13.56 -2.65 -10.76
C GLY A 56 -13.40 -3.83 -9.82
N GLU A 57 -12.20 -4.02 -9.28
CA GLU A 57 -11.92 -5.08 -8.29
C GLU A 57 -12.74 -4.91 -7.01
N ALA A 58 -12.89 -3.66 -6.53
CA ALA A 58 -13.72 -3.38 -5.35
C ALA A 58 -15.20 -3.78 -5.59
N GLN A 59 -15.74 -3.45 -6.76
CA GLN A 59 -17.10 -3.83 -7.14
C GLN A 59 -17.26 -5.34 -7.31
N GLU A 60 -16.27 -6.02 -7.88
CA GLU A 60 -16.26 -7.49 -7.99
C GLU A 60 -16.21 -8.16 -6.62
N PHE A 61 -15.37 -7.65 -5.73
CA PHE A 61 -15.32 -8.13 -4.35
C PHE A 61 -16.68 -7.99 -3.65
N VAL A 62 -17.34 -6.82 -3.76
CA VAL A 62 -18.68 -6.62 -3.19
C VAL A 62 -19.69 -7.59 -3.78
N ARG A 63 -19.69 -7.77 -5.11
CA ARG A 63 -20.59 -8.76 -5.78
C ARG A 63 -20.32 -10.20 -5.30
N ALA A 64 -19.05 -10.57 -5.16
CA ALA A 64 -18.66 -11.89 -4.68
C ALA A 64 -19.15 -12.14 -3.25
N MET A 65 -19.04 -11.14 -2.36
CA MET A 65 -19.54 -11.25 -0.98
C MET A 65 -21.08 -11.34 -0.94
N LYS A 66 -21.80 -10.54 -1.72
CA LYS A 66 -23.26 -10.65 -1.85
C LYS A 66 -23.69 -12.03 -2.37
N LYS A 67 -22.96 -12.60 -3.31
CA LYS A 67 -23.22 -13.95 -3.80
C LYS A 67 -22.91 -15.03 -2.75
N LYS A 68 -21.82 -14.89 -2.02
CA LYS A 68 -21.40 -15.83 -0.98
C LYS A 68 -22.37 -15.86 0.20
N TYR A 69 -22.86 -14.69 0.60
CA TYR A 69 -23.78 -14.52 1.73
C TYR A 69 -25.16 -14.05 1.26
N TRP A 70 -25.68 -14.72 0.23
CA TRP A 70 -26.94 -14.37 -0.41
C TRP A 70 -28.16 -14.48 0.51
N ASP A 71 -28.06 -15.27 1.57
CA ASP A 71 -29.07 -15.54 2.59
C ASP A 71 -29.05 -14.51 3.73
N ALA A 72 -28.08 -13.60 3.73
CA ALA A 72 -27.97 -12.56 4.74
C ALA A 72 -29.05 -11.49 4.58
N THR A 73 -29.39 -10.82 5.69
CA THR A 73 -30.36 -9.72 5.67
C THR A 73 -29.82 -8.52 4.90
N HIS A 74 -28.54 -8.17 5.11
CA HIS A 74 -27.84 -7.04 4.46
C HIS A 74 -26.38 -7.39 4.22
N ASN A 75 -25.81 -6.87 3.10
CA ASN A 75 -24.40 -6.92 2.76
C ASN A 75 -23.92 -5.49 2.46
N CYS A 76 -23.77 -4.70 3.52
CA CYS A 76 -23.34 -3.31 3.42
C CYS A 76 -21.87 -3.22 3.02
N SER A 77 -21.50 -2.20 2.24
CA SER A 77 -20.14 -2.10 1.72
C SER A 77 -19.57 -0.69 1.81
N ALA A 78 -18.25 -0.61 1.92
CA ALA A 78 -17.49 0.62 1.75
C ALA A 78 -16.12 0.30 1.16
N TYR A 79 -15.59 1.17 0.31
CA TYR A 79 -14.23 1.04 -0.21
C TYR A 79 -13.59 2.38 -0.52
N ILE A 80 -12.27 2.38 -0.46
CA ILE A 80 -11.41 3.48 -0.86
C ILE A 80 -10.37 2.92 -1.82
N VAL A 81 -10.26 3.49 -3.01
CA VAL A 81 -9.33 3.08 -4.07
C VAL A 81 -8.54 4.28 -4.56
N GLY A 82 -7.27 4.06 -4.82
CA GLY A 82 -6.32 5.05 -5.33
C GLY A 82 -5.72 5.94 -4.24
N PRO A 83 -4.40 6.13 -4.26
CA PRO A 83 -3.73 7.06 -3.34
C PRO A 83 -3.95 8.53 -3.73
N ASP A 84 -3.90 8.85 -5.03
CA ASP A 84 -3.94 10.23 -5.54
C ASP A 84 -5.32 10.64 -6.07
N ASN A 85 -5.96 9.77 -6.86
CA ASN A 85 -7.31 9.96 -7.40
C ASN A 85 -8.31 9.12 -6.60
N ARG A 86 -8.52 9.49 -5.36
CA ARG A 86 -9.26 8.72 -4.37
C ARG A 86 -10.72 8.55 -4.76
N VAL A 87 -11.10 7.33 -5.08
CA VAL A 87 -12.49 6.93 -5.27
C VAL A 87 -13.01 6.33 -3.98
N GLU A 88 -14.04 6.94 -3.41
CA GLU A 88 -14.70 6.48 -2.20
C GLU A 88 -16.14 6.14 -2.49
N ARG A 89 -16.60 4.98 -2.06
CA ARG A 89 -18.00 4.55 -2.19
C ARG A 89 -18.46 3.86 -0.91
N SER A 90 -19.74 3.99 -0.64
CA SER A 90 -20.42 3.26 0.42
C SER A 90 -21.84 2.91 0.02
N ASN A 91 -22.37 1.81 0.59
CA ASN A 91 -23.72 1.32 0.31
C ASN A 91 -24.31 0.68 1.56
N ASP A 92 -25.51 1.08 1.92
CA ASP A 92 -26.24 0.60 3.10
C ASP A 92 -26.99 -0.72 2.83
N ASP A 93 -27.14 -1.15 1.58
CA ASP A 93 -27.78 -2.41 1.17
C ASP A 93 -29.11 -2.71 1.88
N GLY A 94 -29.99 -1.69 1.98
CA GLY A 94 -31.29 -1.79 2.61
C GLY A 94 -31.35 -1.55 4.10
N GLU A 95 -30.23 -1.29 4.79
CA GLU A 95 -30.26 -0.68 6.12
C GLU A 95 -30.75 0.77 6.04
N PRO A 96 -31.22 1.39 7.13
CA PRO A 96 -31.58 2.80 7.12
C PRO A 96 -30.45 3.67 6.62
N SER A 97 -30.78 4.65 5.77
CA SER A 97 -29.79 5.48 5.07
C SER A 97 -28.75 6.08 6.03
N GLY A 98 -27.46 5.92 5.68
CA GLY A 98 -26.32 6.45 6.42
C GLY A 98 -25.96 5.69 7.71
N THR A 99 -26.62 4.57 8.00
CA THR A 99 -26.38 3.86 9.28
C THR A 99 -25.37 2.72 9.16
N ALA A 100 -24.98 2.33 7.93
CA ALA A 100 -24.05 1.24 7.69
C ALA A 100 -22.85 1.67 6.83
N GLY A 101 -23.07 1.97 5.56
CA GLY A 101 -22.00 2.27 4.61
C GLY A 101 -21.16 3.48 5.00
N SER A 102 -21.81 4.57 5.40
CA SER A 102 -21.12 5.80 5.83
C SER A 102 -20.22 5.59 7.06
N PRO A 103 -20.66 4.97 8.17
CA PRO A 103 -19.78 4.69 9.30
C PRO A 103 -18.66 3.70 8.98
N MET A 104 -18.88 2.74 8.08
CA MET A 104 -17.81 1.86 7.57
C MET A 104 -16.73 2.66 6.84
N LEU A 105 -17.13 3.54 5.91
CA LEU A 105 -16.24 4.39 5.15
C LEU A 105 -15.44 5.33 6.06
N GLU A 106 -16.07 5.88 7.07
CA GLU A 106 -15.44 6.76 8.04
C GLU A 106 -14.31 6.05 8.83
N VAL A 107 -14.48 4.76 9.16
CA VAL A 107 -13.41 3.99 9.79
C VAL A 107 -12.23 3.81 8.86
N LEU A 108 -12.45 3.50 7.58
CA LEU A 108 -11.37 3.38 6.59
C LEU A 108 -10.59 4.70 6.46
N ARG A 109 -11.29 5.84 6.44
CA ARG A 109 -10.68 7.18 6.40
C ARG A 109 -9.83 7.46 7.64
N ARG A 110 -10.38 7.22 8.84
CA ARG A 110 -9.67 7.48 10.12
C ARG A 110 -8.44 6.61 10.33
N LYS A 111 -8.44 5.41 9.74
CA LYS A 111 -7.29 4.50 9.75
C LYS A 111 -6.31 4.78 8.60
N ASP A 112 -6.56 5.83 7.84
CA ASP A 112 -5.77 6.26 6.67
C ASP A 112 -5.55 5.13 5.65
N LEU A 113 -6.60 4.32 5.47
CA LEU A 113 -6.61 3.18 4.54
C LEU A 113 -6.98 3.65 3.13
N TYR A 114 -6.32 3.08 2.15
CA TYR A 114 -6.68 3.12 0.74
C TYR A 114 -6.50 1.73 0.11
N ASN A 115 -6.91 1.56 -1.14
CA ASN A 115 -6.89 0.27 -1.83
C ASN A 115 -7.47 -0.86 -0.96
N THR A 116 -8.56 -0.54 -0.25
CA THR A 116 -9.20 -1.44 0.70
C THR A 116 -10.71 -1.43 0.52
N ALA A 117 -11.30 -2.61 0.41
CA ALA A 117 -12.74 -2.82 0.38
C ALA A 117 -13.20 -3.58 1.63
N ALA A 118 -14.32 -3.12 2.19
CA ALA A 118 -15.00 -3.70 3.35
C ALA A 118 -16.43 -4.11 2.96
N VAL A 119 -16.83 -5.32 3.32
CA VAL A 119 -18.23 -5.76 3.29
C VAL A 119 -18.61 -6.25 4.67
N VAL A 120 -19.66 -5.68 5.23
CA VAL A 120 -20.26 -6.17 6.48
C VAL A 120 -21.57 -6.87 6.16
N THR A 121 -21.57 -8.18 6.33
CA THR A 121 -22.71 -9.06 6.16
C THR A 121 -23.46 -9.17 7.48
N ARG A 122 -24.75 -8.84 7.52
CA ARG A 122 -25.57 -8.91 8.72
C ARG A 122 -26.67 -9.97 8.59
N TYR A 123 -26.80 -10.78 9.63
CA TYR A 123 -27.94 -11.64 9.90
C TYR A 123 -28.72 -11.06 11.07
N PHE A 124 -29.96 -10.65 10.84
CA PHE A 124 -30.79 -10.03 11.86
C PHE A 124 -31.20 -11.01 12.95
N GLY A 125 -30.98 -10.65 14.22
CA GLY A 125 -31.25 -11.49 15.39
C GLY A 125 -32.62 -11.26 16.07
N GLY A 126 -33.52 -10.52 15.41
CA GLY A 126 -34.87 -10.25 15.96
C GLY A 126 -34.96 -9.03 16.87
N ILE A 127 -33.85 -8.44 17.31
CA ILE A 127 -33.80 -7.25 18.15
C ILE A 127 -33.31 -6.04 17.34
N LYS A 128 -34.12 -4.97 17.30
CA LYS A 128 -33.75 -3.74 16.58
C LYS A 128 -32.71 -2.94 17.36
N LEU A 129 -31.61 -2.59 16.71
CA LEU A 129 -30.52 -1.79 17.28
C LEU A 129 -30.80 -0.28 17.30
N GLY A 130 -31.72 0.19 16.45
CA GLY A 130 -31.93 1.59 16.16
C GLY A 130 -30.79 2.22 15.35
N ALA A 131 -30.99 3.42 14.80
CA ALA A 131 -30.01 4.07 13.93
C ALA A 131 -28.64 4.25 14.60
N GLY A 132 -28.61 4.77 15.83
CA GLY A 132 -27.37 4.97 16.58
C GLY A 132 -26.66 3.65 16.95
N GLY A 133 -27.42 2.57 17.21
CA GLY A 133 -26.87 1.23 17.44
C GLY A 133 -26.24 0.65 16.20
N LEU A 134 -26.91 0.76 15.04
CA LEU A 134 -26.39 0.34 13.75
C LEU A 134 -25.09 1.06 13.41
N THR A 135 -25.08 2.39 13.44
CA THR A 135 -23.91 3.21 13.15
C THR A 135 -22.69 2.78 13.97
N ARG A 136 -22.85 2.62 15.29
CA ARG A 136 -21.78 2.16 16.18
C ARG A 136 -21.33 0.74 15.85
N THR A 137 -22.25 -0.16 15.56
CA THR A 137 -21.95 -1.57 15.31
C THR A 137 -21.21 -1.75 14.00
N TYR A 138 -21.67 -1.14 12.90
CA TYR A 138 -21.00 -1.19 11.60
C TYR A 138 -19.57 -0.62 11.67
N GLY A 139 -19.40 0.54 12.32
CA GLY A 139 -18.07 1.11 12.54
C GLY A 139 -17.18 0.22 13.40
N LYS A 140 -17.71 -0.36 14.49
CA LYS A 140 -16.95 -1.28 15.35
C LYS A 140 -16.52 -2.55 14.59
N CYS A 141 -17.39 -3.13 13.76
CA CYS A 141 -17.06 -4.29 12.95
C CYS A 141 -15.86 -4.04 12.04
N VAL A 142 -15.86 -2.92 11.31
CA VAL A 142 -14.74 -2.57 10.43
C VAL A 142 -13.47 -2.28 11.23
N ALA A 143 -13.57 -1.56 12.35
CA ALA A 143 -12.41 -1.26 13.20
C ALA A 143 -11.76 -2.54 13.73
N GLN A 144 -12.56 -3.49 14.24
CA GLN A 144 -12.08 -4.79 14.71
C GLN A 144 -11.41 -5.59 13.58
N ALA A 145 -12.04 -5.65 12.40
CA ALA A 145 -11.47 -6.35 11.25
C ALA A 145 -10.15 -5.73 10.79
N VAL A 146 -10.01 -4.39 10.83
CA VAL A 146 -8.75 -3.71 10.52
C VAL A 146 -7.66 -4.07 11.53
N GLU A 147 -7.99 -4.15 12.82
CA GLU A 147 -7.03 -4.57 13.84
C GLU A 147 -6.57 -6.03 13.64
N GLU A 148 -7.49 -6.93 13.31
CA GLU A 148 -7.18 -8.32 13.03
C GLU A 148 -6.39 -8.50 11.72
N GLY A 149 -6.73 -7.73 10.66
CA GLY A 149 -6.07 -7.79 9.36
C GLY A 149 -4.69 -7.12 9.34
N GLY A 150 -4.48 -6.17 10.25
CA GLY A 150 -3.27 -5.36 10.32
C GLY A 150 -3.15 -4.32 9.20
N LEU A 151 -2.24 -3.39 9.39
CA LEU A 151 -1.92 -2.33 8.42
C LEU A 151 -0.56 -2.58 7.79
N ALA A 152 -0.44 -2.34 6.49
CA ALA A 152 0.83 -2.32 5.78
C ALA A 152 1.02 -0.95 5.12
N GLU A 153 2.20 -0.38 5.27
CA GLU A 153 2.58 0.85 4.58
C GLU A 153 3.01 0.51 3.16
N MET A 154 2.45 1.23 2.18
CA MET A 154 2.88 1.14 0.79
C MET A 154 4.04 2.08 0.58
N VAL A 155 5.21 1.52 0.42
CA VAL A 155 6.43 2.30 0.16
C VAL A 155 6.62 2.40 -1.35
N PRO A 156 6.66 3.63 -1.93
CA PRO A 156 6.95 3.79 -3.35
C PRO A 156 8.35 3.23 -3.64
N MET A 157 8.40 2.24 -4.53
CA MET A 157 9.65 1.65 -4.99
C MET A 157 10.11 2.33 -6.29
N GLY A 158 11.40 2.44 -6.48
CA GLY A 158 12.01 2.91 -7.73
C GLY A 158 12.89 1.85 -8.33
N ASP A 159 12.90 1.79 -9.65
CA ASP A 159 13.83 0.97 -10.43
C ASP A 159 15.06 1.81 -10.79
N TYR A 160 16.22 1.30 -10.44
CA TYR A 160 17.50 1.95 -10.70
C TYR A 160 18.39 0.99 -11.49
N SER A 161 19.27 1.52 -12.32
CA SER A 161 20.27 0.68 -12.97
C SER A 161 21.61 1.38 -13.02
N PHE A 162 22.69 0.61 -12.97
CA PHE A 162 24.04 1.10 -13.18
C PHE A 162 24.82 0.10 -14.02
N VAL A 163 25.88 0.60 -14.66
CA VAL A 163 26.71 -0.18 -15.56
C VAL A 163 28.08 -0.39 -14.94
N TRP A 164 28.54 -1.66 -14.92
CA TRP A 164 29.83 -2.05 -14.36
C TRP A 164 30.66 -2.86 -15.35
N SER A 165 31.96 -2.99 -15.06
CA SER A 165 32.86 -3.82 -15.88
C SER A 165 32.58 -5.30 -15.65
N LEU A 166 32.76 -6.13 -16.69
CA LEU A 166 32.48 -7.57 -16.63
C LEU A 166 33.43 -8.34 -15.70
N ASP A 167 34.67 -7.89 -15.58
CA ASP A 167 35.70 -8.47 -14.76
C ASP A 167 35.42 -8.31 -13.25
N GLU A 168 34.72 -7.27 -12.84
CA GLU A 168 34.39 -6.99 -11.43
C GLU A 168 32.94 -7.27 -11.05
N VAL A 169 32.06 -7.53 -12.02
CA VAL A 169 30.62 -7.65 -11.79
C VAL A 169 30.25 -8.68 -10.71
N GLY A 170 30.96 -9.82 -10.68
CA GLY A 170 30.72 -10.85 -9.68
C GLY A 170 30.99 -10.40 -8.24
N ARG A 171 32.06 -9.61 -8.06
CA ARG A 171 32.40 -9.02 -6.76
C ARG A 171 31.35 -7.99 -6.34
N VAL A 172 30.92 -7.14 -7.27
CA VAL A 172 29.90 -6.12 -7.02
C VAL A 172 28.55 -6.76 -6.68
N LEU A 173 28.10 -7.75 -7.45
CA LEU A 173 26.87 -8.49 -7.15
C LEU A 173 26.90 -9.14 -5.76
N ASN A 174 28.01 -9.74 -5.38
CA ASN A 174 28.14 -10.33 -4.04
C ASN A 174 28.00 -9.27 -2.92
N LEU A 175 28.60 -8.09 -3.10
CA LEU A 175 28.43 -6.98 -2.16
C LEU A 175 26.97 -6.47 -2.13
N LEU A 176 26.29 -6.38 -3.28
CA LEU A 176 24.91 -5.95 -3.37
C LEU A 176 23.96 -6.93 -2.69
N TYR A 177 24.13 -8.24 -2.88
CA TYR A 177 23.31 -9.27 -2.25
C TYR A 177 23.44 -9.33 -0.71
N GLN A 178 24.51 -8.79 -0.16
CA GLN A 178 24.72 -8.71 1.29
C GLN A 178 24.00 -7.53 1.94
N GLN A 179 23.31 -6.69 1.14
CA GLN A 179 22.65 -5.48 1.63
C GLN A 179 21.14 -5.68 1.71
N ASP A 180 20.54 -5.22 2.81
CA ASP A 180 19.10 -5.22 3.04
C ASP A 180 18.41 -3.93 2.54
N LEU A 181 19.16 -3.05 1.83
CA LEU A 181 18.68 -1.73 1.43
C LEU A 181 17.86 -1.76 0.14
N PHE A 182 18.08 -2.77 -0.70
CA PHE A 182 17.49 -2.91 -2.03
C PHE A 182 17.45 -4.38 -2.46
N ALA A 183 16.60 -4.67 -3.44
CA ALA A 183 16.61 -5.96 -4.12
C ALA A 183 17.41 -5.85 -5.43
N VAL A 184 18.29 -6.81 -5.68
CA VAL A 184 18.96 -6.93 -6.98
C VAL A 184 17.99 -7.60 -7.94
N GLY A 185 17.67 -6.91 -9.03
CA GLY A 185 16.86 -7.40 -10.13
C GLY A 185 17.68 -8.10 -11.20
N ASP A 186 17.27 -7.92 -12.46
CA ASP A 186 17.95 -8.52 -13.61
C ASP A 186 19.35 -7.94 -13.83
N VAL A 187 20.24 -8.76 -14.39
CA VAL A 187 21.57 -8.35 -14.83
C VAL A 187 21.70 -8.61 -16.33
N GLU A 188 21.81 -7.55 -17.10
CA GLU A 188 22.02 -7.62 -18.55
C GLU A 188 23.51 -7.62 -18.86
N TYR A 189 24.00 -8.63 -19.58
CA TYR A 189 25.41 -8.77 -19.97
C TYR A 189 25.59 -8.41 -21.45
N ALA A 190 26.47 -7.44 -21.69
CA ALA A 190 26.92 -7.04 -23.03
C ALA A 190 28.43 -6.75 -23.00
N ASN A 191 28.93 -5.65 -23.58
CA ASN A 191 30.30 -5.18 -23.37
C ASN A 191 30.58 -4.74 -21.93
N ARG A 192 29.55 -4.49 -21.17
CA ARG A 192 29.51 -4.19 -19.73
C ARG A 192 28.29 -4.86 -19.11
N ALA A 193 28.29 -5.06 -17.81
CA ALA A 193 27.13 -5.55 -17.10
C ALA A 193 26.26 -4.36 -16.67
N LYS A 194 24.95 -4.41 -16.96
CA LYS A 194 23.95 -3.49 -16.46
C LYS A 194 23.15 -4.20 -15.38
N ILE A 195 23.24 -3.68 -14.15
CA ILE A 195 22.63 -4.25 -12.96
C ILE A 195 21.41 -3.41 -12.61
N HIS A 196 20.26 -4.06 -12.42
CA HIS A 196 19.01 -3.44 -11.99
C HIS A 196 18.84 -3.60 -10.48
N LEU A 197 18.41 -2.53 -9.82
CA LEU A 197 18.11 -2.49 -8.39
C LEU A 197 16.71 -1.95 -8.17
N VAL A 198 15.98 -2.56 -7.25
CA VAL A 198 14.68 -2.07 -6.78
C VAL A 198 14.84 -1.63 -5.33
N MET A 199 14.55 -0.37 -5.04
CA MET A 199 14.65 0.17 -3.67
C MET A 199 13.58 1.22 -3.40
N PRO A 200 13.26 1.48 -2.10
CA PRO A 200 12.37 2.57 -1.72
C PRO A 200 12.88 3.92 -2.26
N GLN A 201 11.99 4.69 -2.91
CA GLN A 201 12.35 6.01 -3.45
C GLN A 201 12.90 6.95 -2.39
N SER A 202 12.42 6.85 -1.15
CA SER A 202 12.93 7.61 0.00
C SER A 202 14.39 7.33 0.35
N ARG A 203 14.96 6.23 -0.15
CA ARG A 203 16.37 5.86 0.08
C ARG A 203 17.30 6.31 -1.05
N LYS A 204 16.79 6.97 -2.08
CA LYS A 204 17.58 7.46 -3.21
C LYS A 204 18.77 8.32 -2.77
N GLU A 205 18.56 9.25 -1.85
CA GLU A 205 19.63 10.11 -1.33
C GLU A 205 20.73 9.34 -0.58
N LYS A 206 20.37 8.20 0.04
CA LYS A 206 21.35 7.29 0.67
C LYS A 206 22.08 6.42 -0.35
N ALA A 207 21.49 6.17 -1.50
CA ALA A 207 22.11 5.46 -2.60
C ALA A 207 23.08 6.35 -3.41
N ASP A 208 22.91 7.67 -3.36
CA ASP A 208 23.86 8.63 -3.94
C ASP A 208 25.18 8.72 -3.11
N HIS A 209 25.23 8.12 -1.91
CA HIS A 209 26.40 7.82 -1.13
C HIS A 209 26.46 6.32 -0.76
N PRO A 210 26.54 5.45 -1.75
CA PRO A 210 26.65 4.03 -1.48
C PRO A 210 28.09 3.72 -1.13
N TYR A 211 28.37 3.43 0.08
CA TYR A 211 29.60 2.81 0.57
C TYR A 211 30.93 3.60 0.44
N PRO A 212 31.86 3.38 1.37
CA PRO A 212 33.25 3.70 1.12
C PRO A 212 33.72 2.79 -0.02
N VAL A 213 33.46 3.18 -1.23
CA VAL A 213 34.08 2.66 -2.43
C VAL A 213 35.50 3.17 -2.36
N ASP A 214 36.45 2.27 -2.30
CA ASP A 214 37.82 2.61 -2.60
C ASP A 214 37.88 3.34 -3.96
N GLU A 215 38.92 4.06 -4.23
CA GLU A 215 39.10 5.07 -5.28
C GLU A 215 38.74 4.65 -6.75
N SER A 216 38.13 3.49 -7.00
CA SER A 216 37.76 2.94 -8.32
C SER A 216 36.31 3.18 -8.78
N GLY A 217 35.57 4.00 -8.04
CA GLY A 217 34.48 4.83 -8.58
C GLY A 217 33.22 4.17 -9.10
N PHE A 218 32.16 4.22 -8.33
CA PHE A 218 30.78 4.12 -8.78
C PHE A 218 30.46 5.28 -9.73
N ARG A 219 30.10 5.02 -10.98
CA ARG A 219 29.62 6.04 -11.93
C ARG A 219 28.16 5.82 -12.30
N GLY A 220 27.30 6.61 -11.71
CA GLY A 220 25.97 6.94 -12.26
C GLY A 220 24.88 5.91 -12.10
N VAL A 221 23.96 6.14 -11.16
CA VAL A 221 22.66 5.48 -11.08
C VAL A 221 21.69 6.23 -12.00
N HIS A 222 21.06 5.56 -12.95
CA HIS A 222 20.03 6.12 -13.80
C HIS A 222 18.65 5.57 -13.42
N GLN A 223 17.69 6.47 -13.21
CA GLN A 223 16.28 6.12 -12.99
C GLN A 223 15.59 5.94 -14.36
N ARG A 224 14.78 4.91 -14.51
CA ARG A 224 13.86 4.72 -15.64
C ARG A 224 12.54 5.41 -15.42
#